data_255e697b606b01998bef5272610b9616
#
_entry.id   255e697b606b01998bef5272610b9616
#
_cell.length_a   1.000
_cell.length_b   1.000
_cell.length_c   1.000
_cell.angle_alpha   90.00
_cell.angle_beta   90.00
_cell.angle_gamma   90.00
#
_symmetry.space_group_name_H-M   'P 1'
#
loop_
_entity.id
_entity.type
_entity.pdbx_description
1 polymer ?
#
loop_
_entity_poly.entity_id
_entity_poly.type
_entity_poly.pdbx_seq_one_letter_code
_entity_poly.pdbx_strand_id
1 'polypeptide(L)'
;MEGQMQHVVLKLKNLLNIEKDIYFEIFNIEEEKSEAIIKKSGKVIEELSVSQERLLNKIESLEKERIKLMEEYSKHRNVLHHGNEITLQDIIDTVDAKSSSALKLAGIELKKILLKVKNIQDVNSQLLKDNMEFYDILISGLKNSSTLRSGYGRDGKEKGRVFNPVLFNIKA
;
A
#
# COMPACT_ATOMS: atom_id res chain seq x y z
N MET A 1 -23.01 25.54 13.00
CA MET A 1 -22.45 24.26 13.50
C MET A 1 -22.79 23.09 12.60
N GLU A 2 -24.04 22.82 12.23
CA GLU A 2 -24.40 21.70 11.34
C GLU A 2 -23.75 21.76 9.96
N GLY A 3 -23.67 22.92 9.32
CA GLY A 3 -23.02 23.09 8.03
C GLY A 3 -21.52 22.80 8.02
N GLN A 4 -20.80 23.06 9.12
CA GLN A 4 -19.38 22.72 9.25
C GLN A 4 -19.18 21.21 9.36
N MET A 5 -20.06 20.51 10.05
CA MET A 5 -19.99 19.07 10.22
C MET A 5 -20.31 18.34 8.93
N GLN A 6 -21.31 18.80 8.16
CA GLN A 6 -21.58 18.26 6.81
C GLN A 6 -20.37 18.45 5.89
N HIS A 7 -19.65 19.57 6.01
CA HIS A 7 -18.45 19.83 5.25
C HIS A 7 -17.32 18.85 5.60
N VAL A 8 -17.10 18.54 6.89
CA VAL A 8 -16.10 17.54 7.33
C VAL A 8 -16.43 16.15 6.78
N VAL A 9 -17.70 15.73 6.86
CA VAL A 9 -18.15 14.44 6.33
C VAL A 9 -17.94 14.35 4.80
N LEU A 10 -18.24 15.44 4.07
CA LEU A 10 -18.01 15.49 2.63
C LEU A 10 -16.52 15.41 2.30
N LYS A 11 -15.67 16.12 3.04
CA LYS A 11 -14.21 16.05 2.89
C LYS A 11 -13.70 14.61 3.15
N LEU A 12 -14.17 13.98 4.22
CA LEU A 12 -13.80 12.62 4.57
C LEU A 12 -14.15 11.64 3.44
N LYS A 13 -15.37 11.72 2.90
CA LYS A 13 -15.78 10.94 1.73
C LYS A 13 -14.87 11.17 0.53
N ASN A 14 -14.53 12.42 0.25
CA ASN A 14 -13.66 12.76 -0.88
C ASN A 14 -12.25 12.18 -0.69
N LEU A 15 -11.68 12.26 0.51
CA LEU A 15 -10.38 11.66 0.82
C LEU A 15 -10.40 10.14 0.58
N LEU A 16 -11.41 9.42 1.08
CA LEU A 16 -11.54 7.98 0.85
C LEU A 16 -11.60 7.64 -0.65
N ASN A 17 -12.27 8.46 -1.45
CA ASN A 17 -12.32 8.26 -2.91
C ASN A 17 -10.96 8.53 -3.58
N ILE A 18 -10.24 9.57 -3.15
CA ILE A 18 -8.89 9.88 -3.67
C ILE A 18 -7.92 8.77 -3.29
N GLU A 19 -7.95 8.30 -2.04
CA GLU A 19 -7.15 7.15 -1.60
C GLU A 19 -7.44 5.92 -2.47
N LYS A 20 -8.72 5.61 -2.70
CA LYS A 20 -9.14 4.49 -3.56
C LYS A 20 -8.56 4.60 -4.97
N ASP A 21 -8.61 5.78 -5.58
CA ASP A 21 -8.13 6.00 -6.95
C ASP A 21 -6.60 5.86 -7.01
N ILE A 22 -5.86 6.34 -6.00
CA ILE A 22 -4.41 6.13 -5.92
C ILE A 22 -4.07 4.65 -5.70
N TYR A 23 -4.80 3.92 -4.85
CA TYR A 23 -4.58 2.48 -4.69
C TYR A 23 -4.91 1.69 -5.96
N PHE A 24 -5.83 2.17 -6.79
CA PHE A 24 -6.08 1.59 -8.10
C PHE A 24 -4.88 1.80 -9.05
N GLU A 25 -4.24 2.96 -9.03
CA GLU A 25 -2.99 3.20 -9.76
C GLU A 25 -1.86 2.28 -9.25
N ILE A 26 -1.74 2.12 -7.93
CA ILE A 26 -0.76 1.18 -7.33
C ILE A 26 -1.04 -0.25 -7.78
N PHE A 27 -2.31 -0.66 -7.83
CA PHE A 27 -2.68 -1.98 -8.34
C PHE A 27 -2.21 -2.20 -9.78
N ASN A 28 -2.42 -1.24 -10.67
CA ASN A 28 -1.96 -1.31 -12.05
C ASN A 28 -0.43 -1.41 -12.14
N ILE A 29 0.29 -0.64 -11.33
CA ILE A 29 1.76 -0.75 -11.23
C ILE A 29 2.18 -2.15 -10.78
N GLU A 30 1.49 -2.75 -9.83
CA GLU A 30 1.80 -4.11 -9.36
C GLU A 30 1.52 -5.17 -10.45
N GLU A 31 0.49 -4.98 -11.29
CA GLU A 31 0.26 -5.85 -12.46
C GLU A 31 1.41 -5.74 -13.47
N GLU A 32 1.86 -4.52 -13.79
CA GLU A 32 3.02 -4.30 -14.66
C GLU A 32 4.31 -4.89 -14.06
N LYS A 33 4.49 -4.79 -12.74
CA LYS A 33 5.60 -5.43 -12.04
C LYS A 33 5.57 -6.95 -12.17
N SER A 34 4.39 -7.57 -12.09
CA SER A 34 4.26 -9.03 -12.28
C SER A 34 4.84 -9.45 -13.62
N GLU A 35 4.49 -8.73 -14.70
CA GLU A 35 5.04 -8.99 -16.02
C GLU A 35 6.56 -8.75 -16.09
N ALA A 36 7.03 -7.65 -15.49
CA ALA A 36 8.46 -7.33 -15.48
C ALA A 36 9.28 -8.38 -14.71
N ILE A 37 8.74 -8.94 -13.62
CA ILE A 37 9.35 -10.02 -12.85
C ILE A 37 9.46 -11.30 -13.70
N ILE A 38 8.38 -11.67 -14.38
CA ILE A 38 8.35 -12.84 -15.28
C ILE A 38 9.36 -12.68 -16.42
N LYS A 39 9.44 -11.47 -17.00
CA LYS A 39 10.38 -11.11 -18.07
C LYS A 39 11.80 -10.87 -17.55
N LYS A 40 12.03 -10.94 -16.24
CA LYS A 40 13.32 -10.70 -15.57
C LYS A 40 13.91 -9.31 -15.89
N SER A 41 13.08 -8.32 -16.04
CA SER A 41 13.46 -6.93 -16.37
C SER A 41 13.65 -6.10 -15.11
N GLY A 42 14.83 -6.21 -14.47
CA GLY A 42 15.15 -5.48 -13.24
C GLY A 42 15.01 -3.96 -13.37
N LYS A 43 15.40 -3.40 -14.53
CA LYS A 43 15.27 -1.97 -14.80
C LYS A 43 13.80 -1.50 -14.76
N VAL A 44 12.89 -2.24 -15.39
CA VAL A 44 11.47 -1.91 -15.38
C VAL A 44 10.88 -2.03 -13.97
N ILE A 45 11.28 -3.05 -13.21
CA ILE A 45 10.86 -3.21 -11.81
C ILE A 45 11.30 -2.00 -10.97
N GLU A 46 12.52 -1.51 -11.17
CA GLU A 46 13.03 -0.34 -10.46
C GLU A 46 12.23 0.92 -10.82
N GLU A 47 12.01 1.20 -12.09
CA GLU A 47 11.23 2.36 -12.55
C GLU A 47 9.79 2.35 -12.01
N LEU A 48 9.13 1.20 -12.03
CA LEU A 48 7.79 1.01 -11.47
C LEU A 48 7.78 1.18 -9.95
N SER A 49 8.82 0.71 -9.26
CA SER A 49 8.95 0.88 -7.82
C SER A 49 9.12 2.32 -7.40
N VAL A 50 9.88 3.12 -8.15
CA VAL A 50 10.00 4.57 -7.92
C VAL A 50 8.65 5.27 -8.11
N SER A 51 7.90 4.89 -9.14
CA SER A 51 6.57 5.44 -9.39
C SER A 51 5.59 5.10 -8.26
N GLN A 52 5.63 3.87 -7.77
CA GLN A 52 4.82 3.42 -6.65
C GLN A 52 5.18 4.15 -5.35
N GLU A 53 6.46 4.37 -5.07
CA GLU A 53 6.90 5.12 -3.88
C GLU A 53 6.31 6.53 -3.84
N ARG A 54 6.21 7.21 -4.99
CA ARG A 54 5.58 8.52 -5.08
C ARG A 54 4.09 8.48 -4.72
N LEU A 55 3.38 7.45 -5.15
CA LEU A 55 1.97 7.25 -4.82
C LEU A 55 1.78 6.93 -3.34
N LEU A 56 2.65 6.10 -2.76
CA LEU A 56 2.63 5.77 -1.33
C LEU A 56 2.85 7.01 -0.46
N ASN A 57 3.76 7.91 -0.85
CA ASN A 57 3.97 9.17 -0.15
C ASN A 57 2.73 10.08 -0.18
N LYS A 58 1.97 10.08 -1.29
CA LYS A 58 0.68 10.77 -1.36
C LYS A 58 -0.35 10.14 -0.43
N ILE A 59 -0.45 8.81 -0.39
CA ILE A 59 -1.34 8.09 0.52
C ILE A 59 -1.03 8.45 1.97
N GLU A 60 0.24 8.44 2.39
CA GLU A 60 0.63 8.79 3.76
C GLU A 60 0.13 10.20 4.15
N SER A 61 0.22 11.15 3.23
CA SER A 61 -0.27 12.51 3.46
C SER A 61 -1.80 12.56 3.59
N LEU A 62 -2.52 11.82 2.76
CA LEU A 62 -3.99 11.75 2.80
C LEU A 62 -4.49 11.02 4.05
N GLU A 63 -3.81 9.96 4.48
CA GLU A 63 -4.13 9.25 5.73
C GLU A 63 -3.98 10.18 6.95
N LYS A 64 -2.91 10.96 7.00
CA LYS A 64 -2.73 11.96 8.08
C LYS A 64 -3.86 13.00 8.09
N GLU A 65 -4.28 13.48 6.91
CA GLU A 65 -5.39 14.41 6.78
C GLU A 65 -6.71 13.74 7.19
N ARG A 66 -6.95 12.51 6.79
CA ARG A 66 -8.14 11.73 7.15
C ARG A 66 -8.25 11.56 8.66
N ILE A 67 -7.17 11.11 9.32
CA ILE A 67 -7.14 10.94 10.77
C ILE A 67 -7.46 12.27 11.48
N LYS A 68 -6.82 13.35 11.04
CA LYS A 68 -7.09 14.69 11.60
C LYS A 68 -8.55 15.10 11.47
N LEU A 69 -9.17 14.90 10.31
CA LEU A 69 -10.58 15.19 10.10
C LEU A 69 -11.51 14.33 10.99
N MET A 70 -11.16 13.06 11.17
CA MET A 70 -11.91 12.17 12.04
C MET A 70 -11.82 12.59 13.49
N GLU A 71 -10.63 13.00 13.96
CA GLU A 71 -10.44 13.55 15.32
C GLU A 71 -11.20 14.87 15.52
N GLU A 72 -11.16 15.79 14.55
CA GLU A 72 -11.93 17.04 14.60
C GLU A 72 -13.42 16.75 14.71
N TYR A 73 -13.94 15.84 13.91
CA TYR A 73 -15.33 15.41 13.96
C TYR A 73 -15.70 14.85 15.33
N SER A 74 -14.89 13.95 15.85
CA SER A 74 -15.08 13.31 17.15
C SER A 74 -15.17 14.32 18.30
N LYS A 75 -14.24 15.27 18.35
CA LYS A 75 -14.21 16.32 19.38
C LYS A 75 -15.47 17.18 19.37
N HIS A 76 -15.99 17.49 18.18
CA HIS A 76 -17.20 18.32 18.04
C HIS A 76 -18.50 17.59 18.37
N ARG A 77 -18.56 16.28 18.16
CA ARG A 77 -19.77 15.48 18.36
C ARG A 77 -19.75 14.64 19.64
N ASN A 78 -18.68 14.71 20.44
CA ASN A 78 -18.48 13.84 21.60
C ASN A 78 -18.71 12.36 21.24
N VAL A 79 -18.15 11.93 20.09
CA VAL A 79 -18.30 10.56 19.63
C VAL A 79 -17.59 9.62 20.60
N LEU A 80 -18.30 8.63 21.11
CA LEU A 80 -17.72 7.61 21.97
C LEU A 80 -16.86 6.68 21.11
N HIS A 81 -15.59 6.57 21.45
CA HIS A 81 -14.67 5.65 20.78
C HIS A 81 -14.80 4.25 21.37
N HIS A 82 -14.80 3.25 20.50
CA HIS A 82 -14.69 1.83 20.87
C HIS A 82 -13.23 1.37 21.00
N GLY A 83 -12.33 2.25 21.45
CA GLY A 83 -10.90 2.00 21.60
C GLY A 83 -10.09 3.27 21.78
N ASN A 84 -8.78 3.18 21.57
CA ASN A 84 -7.87 4.34 21.73
C ASN A 84 -7.90 5.31 20.52
N GLU A 85 -8.42 4.88 19.37
CA GLU A 85 -8.44 5.66 18.14
C GLU A 85 -9.85 5.65 17.53
N ILE A 86 -10.25 6.80 16.97
CA ILE A 86 -11.52 6.92 16.26
C ILE A 86 -11.50 6.12 14.95
N THR A 87 -12.54 5.35 14.73
CA THR A 87 -12.74 4.58 13.51
C THR A 87 -13.72 5.25 12.55
N LEU A 88 -13.70 4.88 11.28
CA LEU A 88 -14.71 5.34 10.31
C LEU A 88 -16.12 4.90 10.74
N GLN A 89 -16.26 3.73 11.38
CA GLN A 89 -17.54 3.22 11.85
C GLN A 89 -18.13 4.12 12.95
N ASP A 90 -17.29 4.61 13.87
CA ASP A 90 -17.74 5.52 14.92
C ASP A 90 -18.36 6.81 14.34
N ILE A 91 -17.84 7.29 13.19
CA ILE A 91 -18.41 8.46 12.50
C ILE A 91 -19.70 8.07 11.78
N ILE A 92 -19.70 6.95 11.06
CA ILE A 92 -20.85 6.44 10.31
C ILE A 92 -22.09 6.32 11.19
N ASP A 93 -21.92 5.91 12.44
CA ASP A 93 -23.02 5.70 13.39
C ASP A 93 -23.62 7.03 13.93
N THR A 94 -22.94 8.15 13.70
CA THR A 94 -23.37 9.46 14.22
C THR A 94 -23.85 10.44 13.15
N VAL A 95 -23.67 10.14 11.87
CA VAL A 95 -24.10 10.98 10.74
C VAL A 95 -25.53 10.62 10.28
N ASP A 96 -26.13 11.51 9.47
CA ASP A 96 -27.43 11.22 8.84
C ASP A 96 -27.36 10.00 7.89
N ALA A 97 -28.51 9.41 7.59
CA ALA A 97 -28.61 8.18 6.80
C ALA A 97 -27.98 8.28 5.41
N LYS A 98 -28.06 9.46 4.76
CA LYS A 98 -27.46 9.68 3.43
C LYS A 98 -25.94 9.73 3.50
N SER A 99 -25.40 10.45 4.46
CA SER A 99 -23.96 10.54 4.72
C SER A 99 -23.39 9.18 5.17
N SER A 100 -24.10 8.48 6.05
CA SER A 100 -23.78 7.13 6.50
C SER A 100 -23.63 6.17 5.33
N SER A 101 -24.63 6.10 4.44
CA SER A 101 -24.59 5.25 3.26
C SER A 101 -23.44 5.59 2.32
N ALA A 102 -23.16 6.89 2.12
CA ALA A 102 -22.09 7.36 1.26
C ALA A 102 -20.69 7.02 1.81
N LEU A 103 -20.47 7.18 3.11
CA LEU A 103 -19.22 6.85 3.78
C LEU A 103 -18.99 5.32 3.80
N LYS A 104 -20.04 4.53 4.10
CA LYS A 104 -19.99 3.07 4.04
C LYS A 104 -19.56 2.59 2.67
N LEU A 105 -20.17 3.11 1.61
CA LEU A 105 -19.83 2.74 0.24
C LEU A 105 -18.38 3.07 -0.08
N ALA A 106 -17.93 4.30 0.22
CA ALA A 106 -16.55 4.70 -0.01
C ALA A 106 -15.54 3.83 0.75
N GLY A 107 -15.83 3.52 2.02
CA GLY A 107 -14.99 2.62 2.83
C GLY A 107 -14.94 1.18 2.30
N ILE A 108 -16.08 0.64 1.83
CA ILE A 108 -16.13 -0.69 1.22
C ILE A 108 -15.32 -0.73 -0.09
N GLU A 109 -15.45 0.28 -0.94
CA GLU A 109 -14.71 0.36 -2.19
C GLU A 109 -13.20 0.49 -1.96
N LEU A 110 -12.79 1.32 -1.01
CA LEU A 110 -11.39 1.44 -0.60
C LEU A 110 -10.86 0.10 -0.08
N LYS A 111 -11.59 -0.58 0.80
CA LYS A 111 -11.20 -1.89 1.33
C LYS A 111 -11.05 -2.93 0.22
N LYS A 112 -11.94 -2.93 -0.78
CA LYS A 112 -11.84 -3.85 -1.93
C LYS A 112 -10.55 -3.66 -2.72
N ILE A 113 -10.17 -2.42 -3.03
CA ILE A 113 -8.95 -2.18 -3.79
C ILE A 113 -7.70 -2.48 -2.97
N LEU A 114 -7.69 -2.19 -1.67
CA LEU A 114 -6.61 -2.55 -0.77
C LEU A 114 -6.35 -4.06 -0.72
N LEU A 115 -7.43 -4.87 -0.68
CA LEU A 115 -7.30 -6.32 -0.73
C LEU A 115 -6.71 -6.80 -2.06
N LYS A 116 -7.08 -6.17 -3.18
CA LYS A 116 -6.50 -6.49 -4.50
C LYS A 116 -5.01 -6.16 -4.54
N VAL A 117 -4.63 -4.97 -4.07
CA VAL A 117 -3.22 -4.55 -3.99
C VAL A 117 -2.42 -5.52 -3.12
N LYS A 118 -2.93 -5.87 -1.94
CA LYS A 118 -2.27 -6.83 -1.07
C LYS A 118 -2.05 -8.17 -1.76
N ASN A 119 -3.10 -8.72 -2.38
CA ASN A 119 -3.02 -10.01 -3.04
C ASN A 119 -1.98 -10.03 -4.17
N ILE A 120 -1.94 -9.00 -5.01
CA ILE A 120 -0.97 -8.94 -6.11
C ILE A 120 0.45 -8.71 -5.59
N GLN A 121 0.64 -7.96 -4.50
CA GLN A 121 1.94 -7.81 -3.84
C GLN A 121 2.45 -9.11 -3.25
N ASP A 122 1.57 -9.91 -2.65
CA ASP A 122 1.92 -11.23 -2.14
C ASP A 122 2.37 -12.16 -3.29
N VAL A 123 1.67 -12.14 -4.42
CA VAL A 123 2.06 -12.87 -5.65
C VAL A 123 3.40 -12.39 -6.18
N ASN A 124 3.61 -11.09 -6.31
CA ASN A 124 4.87 -10.52 -6.79
C ASN A 124 6.04 -10.84 -5.88
N SER A 125 5.83 -10.81 -4.57
CA SER A 125 6.84 -11.21 -3.58
C SER A 125 7.24 -12.66 -3.74
N GLN A 126 6.28 -13.56 -3.98
CA GLN A 126 6.55 -14.97 -4.22
C GLN A 126 7.31 -15.20 -5.54
N LEU A 127 6.88 -14.53 -6.62
CA LEU A 127 7.56 -14.60 -7.93
C LEU A 127 9.01 -14.11 -7.84
N LEU A 128 9.28 -13.04 -7.10
CA LEU A 128 10.64 -12.56 -6.87
C LEU A 128 11.48 -13.57 -6.09
N LYS A 129 10.91 -14.16 -5.05
CA LYS A 129 11.58 -15.19 -4.26
C LYS A 129 11.93 -16.41 -5.09
N ASP A 130 11.00 -16.93 -5.87
CA ASP A 130 11.20 -18.07 -6.74
C ASP A 130 12.29 -17.79 -7.78
N ASN A 131 12.33 -16.58 -8.35
CA ASN A 131 13.39 -16.18 -9.26
C ASN A 131 14.76 -16.11 -8.57
N MET A 132 14.86 -15.62 -7.36
CA MET A 132 16.11 -15.58 -6.60
C MET A 132 16.61 -16.99 -6.31
N GLU A 133 15.76 -17.90 -5.83
CA GLU A 133 16.11 -19.30 -5.60
C GLU A 133 16.62 -19.98 -6.88
N PHE A 134 15.98 -19.71 -8.01
CA PHE A 134 16.43 -20.22 -9.30
C PHE A 134 17.84 -19.73 -9.67
N TYR A 135 18.14 -18.45 -9.49
CA TYR A 135 19.46 -17.89 -9.74
C TYR A 135 20.52 -18.48 -8.79
N ASP A 136 20.19 -18.67 -7.52
CA ASP A 136 21.10 -19.26 -6.55
C ASP A 136 21.45 -20.70 -6.93
N ILE A 137 20.49 -21.48 -7.40
CA ILE A 137 20.71 -22.86 -7.93
C ILE A 137 21.60 -22.81 -9.16
N LEU A 138 21.36 -21.91 -10.11
CA LEU A 138 22.20 -21.75 -11.31
C LEU A 138 23.64 -21.38 -10.95
N ILE A 139 23.82 -20.40 -10.08
CA ILE A 139 25.15 -19.94 -9.64
C ILE A 139 25.89 -21.05 -8.90
N SER A 140 25.20 -21.79 -8.04
CA SER A 140 25.76 -22.91 -7.32
C SER A 140 26.16 -24.06 -8.27
N GLY A 141 25.33 -24.34 -9.26
CA GLY A 141 25.62 -25.32 -10.32
C GLY A 141 26.83 -24.92 -11.16
N LEU A 142 26.96 -23.65 -11.53
CA LEU A 142 28.11 -23.14 -12.27
C LEU A 142 29.39 -23.15 -11.43
N LYS A 143 29.33 -22.81 -10.13
CA LYS A 143 30.49 -22.92 -9.23
C LYS A 143 30.97 -24.33 -9.05
N ASN A 144 30.07 -25.31 -9.04
CA ASN A 144 30.42 -26.74 -8.92
C ASN A 144 30.93 -27.34 -10.23
N SER A 145 30.60 -26.75 -11.38
CA SER A 145 31.03 -27.20 -12.70
C SER A 145 32.30 -26.54 -13.23
N SER A 146 32.72 -25.43 -12.61
CA SER A 146 33.90 -24.68 -13.08
C SER A 146 35.06 -24.75 -12.08
N THR A 147 36.03 -25.56 -12.36
CA THR A 147 37.44 -25.37 -11.95
C THR A 147 38.06 -24.16 -12.65
N LEU A 148 37.35 -23.10 -12.87
CA LEU A 148 37.86 -21.84 -13.40
C LEU A 148 38.18 -20.89 -12.25
N ARG A 149 39.46 -20.84 -11.86
CA ARG A 149 40.09 -19.76 -11.15
C ARG A 149 39.75 -18.42 -11.87
N SER A 150 38.85 -17.65 -11.33
CA SER A 150 38.78 -16.23 -11.61
C SER A 150 38.65 -15.51 -10.27
N GLY A 151 39.74 -14.84 -9.90
CA GLY A 151 39.78 -14.05 -8.70
C GLY A 151 38.88 -12.82 -8.88
N TYR A 152 37.85 -12.74 -8.07
CA TYR A 152 37.18 -11.49 -7.77
C TYR A 152 37.55 -11.09 -6.35
N GLY A 153 38.14 -9.90 -6.26
CA GLY A 153 38.64 -9.31 -5.04
C GLY A 153 37.52 -9.06 -4.01
N ARG A 154 37.93 -9.26 -2.78
CA ARG A 154 37.29 -8.82 -1.56
C ARG A 154 36.97 -7.31 -1.68
N ASP A 155 35.74 -6.95 -1.60
CA ASP A 155 35.12 -5.76 -1.02
C ASP A 155 33.89 -5.34 -1.83
N GLY A 156 32.86 -6.14 -1.74
CA GLY A 156 31.53 -5.81 -2.24
C GLY A 156 30.49 -5.87 -1.12
N LYS A 157 30.51 -4.94 -0.18
CA LYS A 157 29.33 -4.70 0.66
C LYS A 157 28.29 -3.98 -0.17
N GLU A 158 27.56 -4.69 -0.99
CA GLU A 158 26.24 -4.27 -1.38
C GLU A 158 25.35 -4.32 -0.14
N LYS A 159 25.02 -3.13 0.36
CA LYS A 159 23.91 -2.97 1.27
C LYS A 159 22.65 -3.33 0.49
N GLY A 160 22.24 -4.59 0.56
CA GLY A 160 20.91 -5.01 0.14
C GLY A 160 19.91 -4.11 0.84
N ARG A 161 19.27 -3.23 0.09
CA ARG A 161 18.03 -2.59 0.55
C ARG A 161 17.04 -3.74 0.73
N VAL A 162 16.88 -4.17 1.96
CA VAL A 162 15.78 -5.05 2.34
C VAL A 162 14.52 -4.28 1.97
N PHE A 163 13.83 -4.75 0.96
CA PHE A 163 12.51 -4.29 0.62
C PHE A 163 11.62 -4.71 1.79
N ASN A 164 11.45 -3.81 2.75
CA ASN A 164 10.43 -4.00 3.76
C ASN A 164 9.09 -3.83 3.05
N PRO A 165 8.28 -4.89 2.93
CA PRO A 165 6.90 -4.70 2.55
C PRO A 165 6.32 -3.79 3.62
N VAL A 166 5.87 -2.61 3.23
CA VAL A 166 5.12 -1.72 4.11
C VAL A 166 3.86 -2.49 4.49
N LEU A 167 3.91 -3.12 5.65
CA LEU A 167 2.76 -3.77 6.26
C LEU A 167 1.79 -2.65 6.61
N PHE A 168 0.81 -2.46 5.75
CA PHE A 168 -0.33 -1.63 6.05
C PHE A 168 -1.07 -2.25 7.24
N ASN A 169 -0.86 -1.69 8.41
CA ASN A 169 -1.69 -1.96 9.57
C ASN A 169 -3.04 -1.27 9.36
N ILE A 170 -3.88 -1.87 8.52
CA ILE A 170 -5.25 -1.46 8.38
C ILE A 170 -6.00 -2.14 9.52
N LYS A 171 -6.08 -1.44 10.65
CA LYS A 171 -7.10 -1.75 11.64
C LYS A 171 -8.43 -1.29 11.07
N ALA A 172 -9.21 -2.26 10.63
CA ALA A 172 -10.62 -2.09 10.29
C ALA A 172 -11.44 -1.84 11.54
#